data_d61d0736dceba2218f250894d1403a53
#
_entry.id   d61d0736dceba2218f250894d1403a53
#
_cell.length_a   1.000
_cell.length_b   1.000
_cell.length_c   1.000
_cell.angle_alpha   90.00
_cell.angle_beta   90.00
_cell.angle_gamma   90.00
#
_symmetry.space_group_name_H-M   'P 1'
#
loop_
_entity.id
_entity.type
_entity.pdbx_description
1 polymer ?
#
loop_
_entity_poly.entity_id
_entity_poly.type
_entity_poly.pdbx_seq_one_letter_code
_entity_poly.pdbx_strand_id
1 'polypeptide(L)'
;RDYYASRGLGKYIVDGGMNLRVCPAHPDKVLQTSEMEIALRETQTRFYALEMKAVEEDFRVDDGFNLLKLPVKEAEQDGSLQFIASTYDPYDMVIRDGIYDGGRKLVTFCGVLQQGVFPLPELLRLILKLGRESMRREVEIEFAVKLNPDRTGVFYLLQIRPMVDNKMMLDEDLTEIPDEKTLIRSHNAIGQGVSNEVYDVVYVKTDDYSAYNNPAIADEIDRINRRFLEEGRNYVLVGPGRWGSSDPWLGVPVKWPNISAARVIVESGLTNYRVDPSQGTHFFQNLTSFGVGYFTVNDFLGDGVYNQAFLNSQPAVEETAHVRHVRFSSPVVIKVDGMKKEGVVMLPGVE
;
A
#
# COMPACT_ATOMS: atom_id res chain seq x y z
N ARG A 1 -5.39 -29.85 -17.91
CA ARG A 1 -5.79 -28.66 -18.66
C ARG A 1 -4.60 -27.82 -19.04
N ASP A 2 -4.73 -27.10 -20.15
CA ASP A 2 -3.64 -26.32 -20.74
C ASP A 2 -3.63 -24.85 -20.26
N TYR A 3 -4.34 -24.50 -19.16
CA TYR A 3 -4.43 -23.15 -18.64
C TYR A 3 -4.65 -23.13 -17.12
N TYR A 4 -4.29 -22.01 -16.50
CA TYR A 4 -4.52 -21.72 -15.08
C TYR A 4 -5.50 -20.57 -14.92
N ALA A 5 -6.33 -20.64 -13.88
CA ALA A 5 -7.19 -19.52 -13.50
C ALA A 5 -6.33 -18.32 -13.08
N SER A 6 -6.66 -17.16 -13.60
CA SER A 6 -6.00 -15.90 -13.29
C SER A 6 -7.01 -14.89 -12.75
N ARG A 7 -6.60 -14.12 -11.75
CA ARG A 7 -7.41 -13.10 -11.11
C ARG A 7 -6.56 -11.85 -10.87
N GLY A 8 -7.05 -10.70 -11.31
CA GLY A 8 -6.42 -9.44 -10.95
C GLY A 8 -5.14 -9.09 -11.70
N LEU A 9 -5.10 -9.28 -13.01
CA LEU A 9 -4.05 -8.74 -13.86
C LEU A 9 -4.42 -7.31 -14.28
N GLY A 10 -4.07 -6.32 -13.48
CA GLY A 10 -4.27 -4.91 -13.81
C GLY A 10 -5.70 -4.58 -14.27
N LYS A 11 -5.87 -4.26 -15.56
CA LYS A 11 -7.16 -3.96 -16.20
C LYS A 11 -8.13 -5.15 -16.29
N TYR A 12 -7.65 -6.37 -16.10
CA TYR A 12 -8.46 -7.59 -16.18
C TYR A 12 -9.02 -7.93 -14.80
N ILE A 13 -10.18 -7.40 -14.49
CA ILE A 13 -10.94 -7.74 -13.30
C ILE A 13 -11.86 -8.92 -13.61
N VAL A 14 -12.13 -9.75 -12.60
CA VAL A 14 -13.11 -10.83 -12.74
C VAL A 14 -14.44 -10.25 -13.16
N ASP A 15 -14.94 -10.68 -14.30
CA ASP A 15 -16.20 -10.23 -14.89
C ASP A 15 -17.32 -11.22 -14.55
N GLY A 16 -18.52 -10.70 -14.35
CA GLY A 16 -19.71 -11.51 -14.16
C GLY A 16 -20.07 -11.77 -12.71
N GLY A 17 -20.15 -10.75 -11.92
CA GLY A 17 -20.63 -10.76 -10.55
C GLY A 17 -19.84 -9.85 -9.65
N MET A 18 -20.44 -9.44 -8.55
CA MET A 18 -19.77 -8.67 -7.52
C MET A 18 -18.83 -9.58 -6.70
N ASN A 19 -17.76 -9.01 -6.19
CA ASN A 19 -16.92 -9.71 -5.21
C ASN A 19 -17.75 -10.03 -3.95
N LEU A 20 -17.67 -11.26 -3.47
CA LEU A 20 -18.31 -11.63 -2.22
C LEU A 20 -17.74 -10.82 -1.05
N ARG A 21 -18.65 -10.31 -0.23
CA ARG A 21 -18.32 -9.56 0.99
C ARG A 21 -18.76 -10.39 2.19
N VAL A 22 -17.83 -10.66 3.08
CA VAL A 22 -18.05 -11.46 4.29
C VAL A 22 -17.43 -10.74 5.48
N CYS A 23 -18.12 -10.82 6.63
CA CYS A 23 -17.54 -10.41 7.91
C CYS A 23 -16.90 -11.64 8.58
N PRO A 24 -15.58 -11.64 8.87
CA PRO A 24 -14.92 -12.80 9.50
C PRO A 24 -15.47 -13.15 10.88
N ALA A 25 -16.16 -12.22 11.56
CA ALA A 25 -16.85 -12.49 12.83
C ALA A 25 -18.22 -13.19 12.63
N HIS A 26 -18.81 -13.06 11.45
CA HIS A 26 -20.09 -13.62 11.07
C HIS A 26 -20.00 -14.24 9.66
N PRO A 27 -19.21 -15.31 9.48
CA PRO A 27 -18.91 -15.88 8.16
C PRO A 27 -20.13 -16.52 7.49
N ASP A 28 -21.16 -16.87 8.27
CA ASP A 28 -22.44 -17.36 7.82
C ASP A 28 -23.32 -16.31 7.13
N LYS A 29 -23.01 -15.01 7.33
CA LYS A 29 -23.78 -13.89 6.79
C LYS A 29 -23.08 -13.27 5.59
N VAL A 30 -23.18 -13.92 4.44
CA VAL A 30 -22.71 -13.38 3.17
C VAL A 30 -23.83 -12.61 2.50
N LEU A 31 -23.74 -11.28 2.41
CA LEU A 31 -24.84 -10.42 1.94
C LEU A 31 -25.33 -10.78 0.53
N GLN A 32 -24.40 -11.12 -0.38
CA GLN A 32 -24.71 -11.46 -1.76
C GLN A 32 -25.37 -12.84 -1.94
N THR A 33 -25.39 -13.68 -0.90
CA THR A 33 -25.97 -15.03 -0.94
C THR A 33 -27.10 -15.19 0.08
N SER A 34 -27.48 -14.14 0.80
CA SER A 34 -28.56 -14.17 1.79
C SER A 34 -29.94 -14.35 1.16
N GLU A 35 -30.12 -13.84 -0.07
CA GLU A 35 -31.34 -13.99 -0.84
C GLU A 35 -31.01 -14.65 -2.18
N MET A 36 -31.87 -15.59 -2.57
CA MET A 36 -31.65 -16.40 -3.78
C MET A 36 -31.54 -15.55 -5.05
N GLU A 37 -32.39 -14.54 -5.21
CA GLU A 37 -32.35 -13.66 -6.38
C GLU A 37 -31.04 -12.87 -6.47
N ILE A 38 -30.54 -12.38 -5.33
CA ILE A 38 -29.27 -11.68 -5.25
C ILE A 38 -28.11 -12.62 -5.58
N ALA A 39 -28.11 -13.83 -5.01
CA ALA A 39 -27.11 -14.84 -5.28
C ALA A 39 -27.05 -15.21 -6.77
N LEU A 40 -28.21 -15.40 -7.42
CA LEU A 40 -28.30 -15.73 -8.84
C LEU A 40 -27.81 -14.60 -9.75
N ARG A 41 -28.07 -13.34 -9.38
CA ARG A 41 -27.72 -12.17 -10.16
C ARG A 41 -26.24 -11.80 -9.98
N GLU A 42 -25.73 -11.86 -8.76
CA GLU A 42 -24.46 -11.28 -8.38
C GLU A 42 -23.31 -12.29 -8.25
N THR A 43 -23.59 -13.59 -8.42
CA THR A 43 -22.53 -14.59 -8.41
C THR A 43 -21.59 -14.45 -9.59
N GLN A 44 -20.34 -14.83 -9.38
CA GLN A 44 -19.34 -14.92 -10.45
C GLN A 44 -19.77 -15.95 -11.50
N THR A 45 -19.89 -15.54 -12.76
CA THR A 45 -20.31 -16.39 -13.87
C THR A 45 -19.17 -16.80 -14.80
N ARG A 46 -18.05 -16.08 -14.74
CA ARG A 46 -16.87 -16.30 -15.59
C ARG A 46 -15.59 -16.14 -14.79
N PHE A 47 -14.51 -16.66 -15.32
CA PHE A 47 -13.17 -16.45 -14.80
C PHE A 47 -12.17 -16.30 -15.95
N TYR A 48 -11.04 -15.66 -15.68
CA TYR A 48 -9.93 -15.61 -16.62
C TYR A 48 -9.00 -16.81 -16.40
N ALA A 49 -8.57 -17.43 -17.48
CA ALA A 49 -7.63 -18.52 -17.48
C ALA A 49 -6.48 -18.21 -18.45
N LEU A 50 -5.29 -18.60 -18.08
CA LEU A 50 -4.10 -18.46 -18.91
C LEU A 50 -3.94 -19.68 -19.81
N GLU A 51 -3.90 -19.48 -21.12
CA GLU A 51 -3.60 -20.58 -22.05
C GLU A 51 -2.10 -20.89 -22.02
N MET A 52 -1.77 -22.13 -21.62
CA MET A 52 -0.38 -22.57 -21.45
C MET A 52 0.25 -23.16 -22.72
N LYS A 53 -0.53 -23.32 -23.78
CA LYS A 53 0.04 -23.75 -25.05
C LYS A 53 0.86 -22.62 -25.64
N ALA A 54 2.18 -22.80 -25.70
CA ALA A 54 3.06 -21.88 -26.37
C ALA A 54 2.66 -21.79 -27.84
N VAL A 55 2.24 -20.63 -28.28
CA VAL A 55 2.13 -20.29 -29.69
C VAL A 55 3.54 -19.82 -30.08
N GLU A 56 4.30 -20.70 -30.74
CA GLU A 56 5.70 -20.47 -31.08
C GLU A 56 5.94 -19.25 -32.01
N GLU A 57 4.90 -18.63 -32.54
CA GLU A 57 5.02 -17.61 -33.57
C GLU A 57 4.62 -16.18 -33.21
N ASP A 58 4.01 -15.94 -32.03
CA ASP A 58 3.49 -14.61 -31.67
C ASP A 58 3.91 -14.16 -30.27
N PHE A 59 5.16 -13.75 -30.13
CA PHE A 59 5.57 -13.01 -28.94
C PHE A 59 4.97 -11.61 -28.98
N ARG A 60 3.88 -11.40 -28.26
CA ARG A 60 3.25 -10.09 -28.09
C ARG A 60 3.54 -9.54 -26.71
N VAL A 61 3.77 -8.24 -26.63
CA VAL A 61 4.01 -7.51 -25.38
C VAL A 61 2.69 -7.19 -24.66
N ASP A 62 1.53 -7.65 -25.13
CA ASP A 62 0.24 -7.43 -24.48
C ASP A 62 -0.03 -8.52 -23.44
N ASP A 63 -0.12 -8.12 -22.18
CA ASP A 63 -0.39 -8.99 -21.01
C ASP A 63 -1.70 -9.80 -21.11
N GLY A 64 -2.58 -9.47 -22.04
CA GLY A 64 -3.87 -10.14 -22.25
C GLY A 64 -3.90 -11.14 -23.40
N PHE A 65 -2.81 -11.31 -24.11
CA PHE A 65 -2.75 -12.08 -25.35
C PHE A 65 -3.23 -13.54 -25.21
N ASN A 66 -2.87 -14.21 -24.13
CA ASN A 66 -3.22 -15.61 -23.87
C ASN A 66 -4.25 -15.77 -22.73
N LEU A 67 -4.97 -14.73 -22.38
CA LEU A 67 -6.07 -14.80 -21.41
C LEU A 67 -7.38 -15.22 -22.10
N LEU A 68 -7.91 -16.36 -21.64
CA LEU A 68 -9.22 -16.86 -22.01
C LEU A 68 -10.24 -16.47 -20.97
N LYS A 69 -11.41 -16.03 -21.42
CA LYS A 69 -12.56 -15.74 -20.54
C LYS A 69 -13.54 -16.91 -20.58
N LEU A 70 -13.49 -17.77 -19.59
CA LEU A 70 -14.24 -19.02 -19.51
C LEU A 70 -15.43 -18.92 -18.55
N PRO A 71 -16.53 -19.65 -18.82
CA PRO A 71 -17.63 -19.78 -17.87
C PRO A 71 -17.20 -20.61 -16.65
N VAL A 72 -17.73 -20.28 -15.46
CA VAL A 72 -17.43 -20.99 -14.19
C VAL A 72 -17.66 -22.51 -14.31
N LYS A 73 -18.63 -22.93 -15.14
CA LYS A 73 -18.90 -24.35 -15.40
C LYS A 73 -17.67 -25.13 -15.88
N GLU A 74 -16.77 -24.49 -16.61
CA GLU A 74 -15.53 -25.13 -17.07
C GLU A 74 -14.59 -25.55 -15.94
N ALA A 75 -14.65 -24.86 -14.79
CA ALA A 75 -13.86 -25.18 -13.61
C ALA A 75 -14.40 -26.40 -12.81
N GLU A 76 -15.61 -26.88 -13.14
CA GLU A 76 -16.20 -28.08 -12.53
C GLU A 76 -15.42 -29.35 -12.86
N GLN A 77 -14.89 -29.43 -14.10
CA GLN A 77 -14.23 -30.63 -14.60
C GLN A 77 -12.90 -30.96 -13.92
N ASP A 78 -12.21 -29.96 -13.36
CA ASP A 78 -10.93 -30.15 -12.66
C ASP A 78 -11.06 -30.11 -11.13
N GLY A 79 -12.32 -30.07 -10.61
CA GLY A 79 -12.60 -30.10 -9.19
C GLY A 79 -12.35 -28.78 -8.45
N SER A 80 -12.01 -27.69 -9.17
CA SER A 80 -11.71 -26.38 -8.56
C SER A 80 -12.88 -25.78 -7.79
N LEU A 81 -14.11 -26.20 -8.09
CA LEU A 81 -15.32 -25.68 -7.44
C LEU A 81 -15.71 -26.43 -6.16
N GLN A 82 -15.07 -27.55 -5.83
CA GLN A 82 -15.50 -28.50 -4.79
C GLN A 82 -15.84 -27.85 -3.43
N PHE A 83 -15.07 -26.85 -3.00
CA PHE A 83 -15.24 -26.23 -1.67
C PHE A 83 -15.77 -24.79 -1.75
N ILE A 84 -16.00 -24.27 -2.95
CA ILE A 84 -16.36 -22.87 -3.13
C ILE A 84 -17.70 -22.67 -3.83
N ALA A 85 -18.31 -23.72 -4.36
CA ALA A 85 -19.55 -23.60 -5.09
C ALA A 85 -20.74 -24.24 -4.39
N SER A 86 -21.91 -23.65 -4.67
CA SER A 86 -23.24 -24.21 -4.43
C SER A 86 -23.93 -24.45 -5.76
N THR A 87 -24.96 -25.29 -5.79
CA THR A 87 -25.76 -25.56 -6.99
C THR A 87 -27.17 -25.04 -6.80
N TYR A 88 -27.62 -24.19 -7.73
CA TYR A 88 -29.01 -23.77 -7.80
C TYR A 88 -29.85 -24.82 -8.54
N ASP A 89 -30.88 -25.33 -7.86
CA ASP A 89 -31.86 -26.22 -8.41
C ASP A 89 -33.06 -25.39 -8.94
N PRO A 90 -33.31 -25.34 -10.26
CA PRO A 90 -34.39 -24.56 -10.82
C PRO A 90 -35.79 -25.15 -10.60
N TYR A 91 -35.89 -26.46 -10.29
CA TYR A 91 -37.16 -27.12 -10.03
C TYR A 91 -37.68 -26.82 -8.64
N ASP A 92 -36.80 -26.98 -7.65
CA ASP A 92 -37.14 -26.71 -6.24
C ASP A 92 -36.96 -25.23 -5.89
N MET A 93 -36.35 -24.44 -6.77
CA MET A 93 -35.97 -23.04 -6.54
C MET A 93 -35.15 -22.85 -5.26
N VAL A 94 -34.17 -23.70 -5.04
CA VAL A 94 -33.29 -23.66 -3.85
C VAL A 94 -31.82 -23.66 -4.26
N ILE A 95 -30.98 -23.05 -3.43
CA ILE A 95 -29.53 -23.17 -3.52
C ILE A 95 -29.09 -24.25 -2.53
N ARG A 96 -28.44 -25.29 -3.04
CA ARG A 96 -27.88 -26.39 -2.25
C ARG A 96 -26.35 -26.23 -2.20
N ASP A 97 -25.80 -26.32 -1.00
CA ASP A 97 -24.35 -26.25 -0.84
C ASP A 97 -23.67 -27.49 -1.42
N GLY A 98 -22.62 -27.22 -2.21
CA GLY A 98 -21.88 -28.24 -2.92
C GLY A 98 -22.22 -28.35 -4.40
N ILE A 99 -21.57 -29.30 -5.06
CA ILE A 99 -21.70 -29.56 -6.49
C ILE A 99 -22.61 -30.78 -6.69
N TYR A 100 -23.71 -30.56 -7.39
CA TYR A 100 -24.66 -31.61 -7.79
C TYR A 100 -24.80 -31.63 -9.30
N ASP A 101 -25.17 -32.75 -9.87
CA ASP A 101 -25.43 -32.87 -11.30
C ASP A 101 -26.60 -31.95 -11.72
N GLY A 102 -26.44 -31.32 -12.86
CA GLY A 102 -27.39 -30.33 -13.35
C GLY A 102 -27.33 -29.00 -12.60
N GLY A 103 -28.34 -28.14 -12.78
CA GLY A 103 -28.43 -26.85 -12.12
C GLY A 103 -27.33 -25.84 -12.47
N ARG A 104 -27.47 -24.62 -11.97
CA ARG A 104 -26.47 -23.55 -12.16
C ARG A 104 -25.50 -23.52 -11.00
N LYS A 105 -24.18 -23.50 -11.30
CA LYS A 105 -23.14 -23.37 -10.27
C LYS A 105 -22.99 -21.90 -9.87
N LEU A 106 -22.98 -21.68 -8.55
CA LEU A 106 -22.82 -20.37 -7.92
C LEU A 106 -21.56 -20.41 -7.05
N VAL A 107 -20.73 -19.38 -7.13
CA VAL A 107 -19.55 -19.23 -6.27
C VAL A 107 -19.97 -18.57 -4.97
N THR A 108 -20.19 -19.37 -3.93
CA THR A 108 -20.68 -18.93 -2.61
C THR A 108 -19.64 -19.02 -1.50
N PHE A 109 -18.56 -19.77 -1.73
CA PHE A 109 -17.55 -20.14 -0.72
C PHE A 109 -18.14 -20.85 0.50
N CYS A 110 -19.29 -21.50 0.37
CA CYS A 110 -20.00 -22.17 1.46
C CYS A 110 -19.14 -23.18 2.21
N GLY A 111 -18.36 -23.99 1.51
CA GLY A 111 -17.46 -24.97 2.13
C GLY A 111 -16.45 -24.36 3.09
N VAL A 112 -15.88 -23.21 2.73
CA VAL A 112 -14.88 -22.50 3.52
C VAL A 112 -15.52 -21.66 4.62
N LEU A 113 -16.61 -20.94 4.30
CA LEU A 113 -17.20 -19.95 5.20
C LEU A 113 -18.19 -20.54 6.19
N GLN A 114 -18.91 -21.62 5.82
CA GLN A 114 -20.00 -22.18 6.61
C GLN A 114 -19.73 -23.61 7.07
N GLN A 115 -19.09 -24.42 6.24
CA GLN A 115 -18.86 -25.84 6.54
C GLN A 115 -17.51 -26.13 7.19
N GLY A 116 -16.65 -25.10 7.37
CA GLY A 116 -15.38 -25.24 8.09
C GLY A 116 -14.36 -26.14 7.39
N VAL A 117 -14.42 -26.27 6.06
CA VAL A 117 -13.43 -27.04 5.28
C VAL A 117 -12.01 -26.54 5.53
N PHE A 118 -11.87 -25.23 5.76
CA PHE A 118 -10.63 -24.57 6.11
C PHE A 118 -10.94 -23.43 7.09
N PRO A 119 -10.14 -23.23 8.17
CA PRO A 119 -10.45 -22.26 9.22
C PRO A 119 -10.12 -20.81 8.80
N LEU A 120 -10.61 -20.40 7.61
CA LEU A 120 -10.32 -19.08 7.05
C LEU A 120 -10.83 -17.92 7.92
N PRO A 121 -12.09 -17.94 8.42
CA PRO A 121 -12.58 -16.84 9.26
C PRO A 121 -11.77 -16.65 10.54
N GLU A 122 -11.33 -17.73 11.16
CA GLU A 122 -10.52 -17.73 12.38
C GLU A 122 -9.12 -17.14 12.11
N LEU A 123 -8.49 -17.57 11.01
CA LEU A 123 -7.18 -17.07 10.59
C LEU A 123 -7.24 -15.57 10.27
N LEU A 124 -8.26 -15.13 9.54
CA LEU A 124 -8.44 -13.72 9.22
C LEU A 124 -8.61 -12.86 10.47
N ARG A 125 -9.45 -13.31 11.43
CA ARG A 125 -9.61 -12.61 12.72
C ARG A 125 -8.30 -12.51 13.49
N LEU A 126 -7.54 -13.60 13.54
CA LEU A 126 -6.25 -13.62 14.22
C LEU A 126 -5.25 -12.67 13.58
N ILE A 127 -5.08 -12.73 12.25
CA ILE A 127 -4.11 -11.92 11.52
C ILE A 127 -4.48 -10.44 11.59
N LEU A 128 -5.76 -10.09 11.41
CA LEU A 128 -6.23 -8.70 11.54
C LEU A 128 -6.02 -8.16 12.96
N LYS A 129 -6.26 -8.98 13.99
CA LYS A 129 -6.00 -8.59 15.38
C LYS A 129 -4.51 -8.34 15.61
N LEU A 130 -3.64 -9.28 15.24
CA LEU A 130 -2.18 -9.12 15.40
C LEU A 130 -1.65 -7.93 14.60
N GLY A 131 -2.14 -7.72 13.37
CA GLY A 131 -1.79 -6.58 12.54
C GLY A 131 -2.15 -5.25 13.20
N ARG A 132 -3.38 -5.13 13.73
CA ARG A 132 -3.83 -3.95 14.45
C ARG A 132 -3.01 -3.68 15.72
N GLU A 133 -2.72 -4.71 16.51
CA GLU A 133 -1.89 -4.58 17.71
C GLU A 133 -0.47 -4.13 17.38
N SER A 134 0.14 -4.70 16.33
CA SER A 134 1.51 -4.39 15.91
C SER A 134 1.62 -3.02 15.26
N MET A 135 0.64 -2.62 14.43
CA MET A 135 0.68 -1.36 13.69
C MET A 135 -0.06 -0.23 14.41
N ARG A 136 -0.73 -0.52 15.53
CA ARG A 136 -1.56 0.41 16.33
C ARG A 136 -2.63 1.13 15.49
N ARG A 137 -3.09 0.51 14.40
CA ARG A 137 -4.11 0.98 13.47
C ARG A 137 -4.88 -0.18 12.87
N GLU A 138 -6.08 0.06 12.35
CA GLU A 138 -6.77 -0.92 11.53
C GLU A 138 -5.91 -1.27 10.30
N VAL A 139 -5.93 -2.53 9.91
CA VAL A 139 -5.12 -3.04 8.80
C VAL A 139 -5.98 -3.70 7.75
N GLU A 140 -5.52 -3.67 6.52
CA GLU A 140 -6.00 -4.52 5.44
C GLU A 140 -4.92 -5.53 5.07
N ILE A 141 -5.34 -6.70 4.61
CA ILE A 141 -4.46 -7.78 4.21
C ILE A 141 -4.82 -8.28 2.82
N GLU A 142 -3.82 -8.67 2.07
CA GLU A 142 -3.99 -9.49 0.87
C GLU A 142 -3.50 -10.90 1.18
N PHE A 143 -4.26 -11.88 0.72
CA PHE A 143 -3.92 -13.26 0.98
C PHE A 143 -4.36 -14.18 -0.15
N ALA A 144 -3.78 -15.37 -0.19
CA ALA A 144 -4.22 -16.47 -1.01
C ALA A 144 -4.33 -17.75 -0.16
N VAL A 145 -5.23 -18.63 -0.53
CA VAL A 145 -5.37 -19.94 0.11
C VAL A 145 -5.32 -21.02 -0.96
N LYS A 146 -4.43 -21.99 -0.78
CA LYS A 146 -4.42 -23.23 -1.55
C LYS A 146 -5.11 -24.31 -0.72
N LEU A 147 -6.21 -24.84 -1.24
CA LEU A 147 -6.93 -25.96 -0.64
C LEU A 147 -6.62 -27.25 -1.40
N ASN A 148 -6.36 -28.31 -0.65
CA ASN A 148 -6.17 -29.65 -1.18
C ASN A 148 -7.48 -30.45 -1.08
N PRO A 149 -7.66 -31.50 -1.91
CA PRO A 149 -8.86 -32.36 -1.86
C PRO A 149 -9.10 -33.04 -0.50
N ASP A 150 -8.04 -33.26 0.28
CA ASP A 150 -8.08 -33.84 1.64
C ASP A 150 -8.48 -32.84 2.72
N ARG A 151 -8.90 -31.62 2.34
CA ARG A 151 -9.27 -30.49 3.20
C ARG A 151 -8.09 -29.88 3.97
N THR A 152 -6.87 -30.26 3.70
CA THR A 152 -5.70 -29.50 4.14
C THR A 152 -5.52 -28.26 3.27
N GLY A 153 -4.83 -27.26 3.79
CA GLY A 153 -4.58 -26.04 3.02
C GLY A 153 -3.40 -25.24 3.52
N VAL A 154 -2.94 -24.33 2.68
CA VAL A 154 -1.88 -23.38 3.02
C VAL A 154 -2.43 -21.97 2.84
N PHE A 155 -2.32 -21.18 3.88
CA PHE A 155 -2.63 -19.76 3.85
C PHE A 155 -1.36 -18.96 3.56
N TYR A 156 -1.40 -18.13 2.54
CA TYR A 156 -0.31 -17.23 2.16
C TYR A 156 -0.73 -15.80 2.48
N LEU A 157 -0.10 -15.18 3.48
CA LEU A 157 -0.21 -13.75 3.68
C LEU A 157 0.68 -13.06 2.64
N LEU A 158 0.08 -12.38 1.67
CA LEU A 158 0.78 -11.73 0.57
C LEU A 158 1.19 -10.30 0.93
N GLN A 159 0.28 -9.56 1.57
CA GLN A 159 0.53 -8.21 2.02
C GLN A 159 -0.27 -7.89 3.29
N ILE A 160 0.29 -7.05 4.14
CA ILE A 160 -0.40 -6.39 5.26
C ILE A 160 -0.03 -4.92 5.26
N ARG A 161 -1.01 -4.04 5.38
CA ARG A 161 -0.80 -2.59 5.44
C ARG A 161 -1.84 -1.91 6.33
N PRO A 162 -1.52 -0.77 6.97
CA PRO A 162 -2.50 0.01 7.70
C PRO A 162 -3.59 0.52 6.75
N MET A 163 -4.83 0.55 7.22
CA MET A 163 -5.90 1.23 6.50
C MET A 163 -5.66 2.73 6.50
N VAL A 164 -5.71 3.33 5.32
CA VAL A 164 -5.69 4.79 5.17
C VAL A 164 -7.10 5.29 5.39
N ASP A 165 -7.28 6.14 6.42
CA ASP A 165 -8.57 6.79 6.65
C ASP A 165 -8.77 7.86 5.58
N ASN A 166 -9.53 7.54 4.54
CA ASN A 166 -9.91 8.49 3.47
C ASN A 166 -10.81 9.64 3.96
N LYS A 167 -11.07 9.75 5.26
CA LYS A 167 -11.91 10.80 5.86
C LYS A 167 -11.22 12.14 6.02
N MET A 168 -9.92 12.24 5.77
CA MET A 168 -9.20 13.50 5.78
C MET A 168 -8.99 14.01 4.35
N MET A 169 -10.08 14.25 3.61
CA MET A 169 -9.99 15.15 2.47
C MET A 169 -9.72 16.56 3.01
N LEU A 170 -8.62 17.16 2.57
CA LEU A 170 -8.32 18.55 2.84
C LEU A 170 -9.30 19.39 2.00
N ASP A 171 -10.18 20.14 2.67
CA ASP A 171 -11.04 21.15 2.01
C ASP A 171 -10.24 22.43 1.68
N GLU A 172 -8.94 22.47 2.02
CA GLU A 172 -8.04 23.61 1.87
C GLU A 172 -7.21 23.49 0.60
N ASP A 173 -7.04 24.60 -0.11
CA ASP A 173 -6.10 24.67 -1.22
C ASP A 173 -4.69 24.96 -0.71
N LEU A 174 -3.82 23.96 -0.76
CA LEU A 174 -2.46 24.08 -0.23
C LEU A 174 -1.58 25.05 -1.04
N THR A 175 -1.97 25.38 -2.27
CA THR A 175 -1.25 26.35 -3.12
C THR A 175 -1.43 27.79 -2.63
N GLU A 176 -2.49 28.07 -1.86
CA GLU A 176 -2.73 29.40 -1.28
C GLU A 176 -1.89 29.69 -0.04
N ILE A 177 -1.22 28.69 0.54
CA ILE A 177 -0.35 28.88 1.72
C ILE A 177 0.90 29.68 1.25
N PRO A 178 1.22 30.83 1.86
CA PRO A 178 2.39 31.63 1.46
C PRO A 178 3.71 30.90 1.72
N ASP A 179 4.70 31.10 0.85
CA ASP A 179 6.02 30.49 0.98
C ASP A 179 6.78 30.98 2.22
N GLU A 180 6.52 32.20 2.69
CA GLU A 180 7.09 32.75 3.91
C GLU A 180 6.64 32.00 5.17
N LYS A 181 5.52 31.28 5.10
CA LYS A 181 5.00 30.39 6.16
C LYS A 181 5.44 28.94 6.00
N THR A 182 6.19 28.63 4.97
CA THR A 182 6.48 27.27 4.54
C THR A 182 7.94 26.91 4.84
N LEU A 183 8.14 25.75 5.48
CA LEU A 183 9.45 25.14 5.63
C LEU A 183 9.80 24.28 4.40
N ILE A 184 8.82 23.49 3.95
CA ILE A 184 8.95 22.62 2.77
C ILE A 184 7.64 22.61 2.00
N ARG A 185 7.70 22.85 0.69
CA ARG A 185 6.59 22.68 -0.26
C ARG A 185 6.99 21.74 -1.37
N SER A 186 6.10 20.85 -1.76
CA SER A 186 6.27 19.96 -2.90
C SER A 186 5.03 19.97 -3.78
N HIS A 187 5.24 20.08 -5.08
CA HIS A 187 4.24 19.89 -6.13
C HIS A 187 4.23 18.44 -6.67
N ASN A 188 5.00 17.56 -6.03
CA ASN A 188 5.10 16.14 -6.31
C ASN A 188 5.03 15.35 -4.99
N ALA A 189 3.96 15.56 -4.22
CA ALA A 189 3.72 14.89 -2.95
C ALA A 189 2.86 13.65 -3.13
N ILE A 190 3.16 12.63 -2.33
CA ILE A 190 2.38 11.41 -2.17
C ILE A 190 2.02 11.26 -0.70
N GLY A 191 0.80 10.81 -0.41
CA GLY A 191 0.27 10.69 0.94
C GLY A 191 -1.06 11.42 1.07
N GLN A 192 -1.65 11.43 2.26
CA GLN A 192 -2.92 12.13 2.51
C GLN A 192 -3.05 12.49 3.99
N GLY A 193 -3.54 13.69 4.28
CA GLY A 193 -3.94 14.09 5.60
C GLY A 193 -3.14 15.23 6.22
N VAL A 194 -3.44 15.50 7.50
CA VAL A 194 -2.80 16.55 8.31
C VAL A 194 -2.13 15.92 9.52
N SER A 195 -0.96 16.43 9.90
CA SER A 195 -0.29 16.07 11.14
C SER A 195 0.29 17.34 11.79
N ASN A 196 0.07 17.49 13.09
CA ASN A 196 0.56 18.59 13.91
C ASN A 196 1.27 18.10 15.18
N GLU A 197 1.83 16.91 15.14
CA GLU A 197 2.47 16.24 16.29
C GLU A 197 4.00 16.10 16.11
N VAL A 198 4.56 16.66 15.03
CA VAL A 198 5.97 16.54 14.70
C VAL A 198 6.72 17.80 15.09
N TYR A 199 7.75 17.65 15.92
CA TYR A 199 8.58 18.75 16.43
C TYR A 199 9.98 18.71 15.85
N ASP A 200 10.35 17.63 15.18
CA ASP A 200 11.72 17.28 14.87
C ASP A 200 11.94 17.21 13.37
N VAL A 201 13.04 17.79 12.90
CA VAL A 201 13.50 17.68 11.52
C VAL A 201 14.92 17.11 11.53
N VAL A 202 15.12 16.04 10.80
CA VAL A 202 16.42 15.40 10.58
C VAL A 202 16.79 15.59 9.11
N TYR A 203 17.92 16.19 8.85
CA TYR A 203 18.31 16.48 7.47
C TYR A 203 19.81 16.28 7.21
N VAL A 204 20.09 15.93 5.96
CA VAL A 204 21.46 15.75 5.48
C VAL A 204 22.06 17.15 5.21
N LYS A 205 23.28 17.40 5.71
CA LYS A 205 24.02 18.62 5.44
C LYS A 205 24.47 18.64 3.97
N THR A 206 24.30 19.77 3.31
CA THR A 206 24.52 19.88 1.86
C THR A 206 25.78 20.66 1.47
N ASP A 207 26.40 21.38 2.41
CA ASP A 207 27.56 22.24 2.12
C ASP A 207 28.76 21.47 1.52
N ASP A 208 29.01 20.23 2.02
CA ASP A 208 30.07 19.34 1.53
C ASP A 208 29.48 17.98 1.11
N TYR A 209 28.26 17.96 0.63
CA TYR A 209 27.62 16.71 0.24
C TYR A 209 28.34 16.01 -0.91
N SER A 210 28.59 14.72 -0.71
CA SER A 210 29.09 13.80 -1.75
C SER A 210 28.32 12.49 -1.68
N ALA A 211 27.88 11.99 -2.84
CA ALA A 211 27.23 10.69 -2.93
C ALA A 211 28.08 9.52 -2.43
N TYR A 212 29.42 9.70 -2.39
CA TYR A 212 30.33 8.73 -1.78
C TYR A 212 30.01 8.47 -0.30
N ASN A 213 29.46 9.47 0.40
CA ASN A 213 29.13 9.41 1.82
C ASN A 213 27.73 8.80 2.09
N ASN A 214 26.94 8.49 1.07
CA ASN A 214 25.58 7.98 1.23
C ASN A 214 25.45 6.73 2.12
N PRO A 215 26.39 5.73 2.09
CA PRO A 215 26.35 4.63 3.04
C PRO A 215 26.55 5.07 4.50
N ALA A 216 27.46 6.01 4.76
CA ALA A 216 27.68 6.56 6.11
C ALA A 216 26.46 7.37 6.58
N ILE A 217 25.85 8.15 5.69
CA ILE A 217 24.59 8.87 5.95
C ILE A 217 23.49 7.89 6.36
N ALA A 218 23.36 6.75 5.66
CA ALA A 218 22.37 5.73 5.99
C ALA A 218 22.55 5.18 7.42
N ASP A 219 23.78 4.93 7.85
CA ASP A 219 24.10 4.45 9.20
C ASP A 219 23.79 5.52 10.27
N GLU A 220 24.11 6.79 9.99
CA GLU A 220 23.80 7.90 10.88
C GLU A 220 22.29 8.08 11.07
N ILE A 221 21.53 8.02 9.98
CA ILE A 221 20.05 8.09 9.98
C ILE A 221 19.45 6.91 10.75
N ASP A 222 19.91 5.69 10.51
CA ASP A 222 19.42 4.49 11.23
C ASP A 222 19.59 4.63 12.74
N ARG A 223 20.74 5.14 13.21
CA ARG A 223 20.97 5.39 14.63
C ARG A 223 20.01 6.42 15.21
N ILE A 224 19.78 7.51 14.49
CA ILE A 224 18.83 8.55 14.90
C ILE A 224 17.40 7.98 14.92
N ASN A 225 17.01 7.24 13.88
CA ASN A 225 15.69 6.63 13.76
C ASN A 225 15.36 5.68 14.91
N ARG A 226 16.31 4.84 15.33
CA ARG A 226 16.12 3.92 16.47
C ARG A 226 15.77 4.66 17.74
N ARG A 227 16.46 5.78 18.03
CA ARG A 227 16.13 6.62 19.18
C ARG A 227 14.71 7.18 19.09
N PHE A 228 14.27 7.65 17.93
CA PHE A 228 12.90 8.13 17.73
C PHE A 228 11.87 7.04 17.96
N LEU A 229 12.16 5.80 17.55
CA LEU A 229 11.29 4.65 17.80
C LEU A 229 11.21 4.32 19.30
N GLU A 230 12.33 4.34 20.02
CA GLU A 230 12.39 4.11 21.47
C GLU A 230 11.61 5.18 22.24
N GLU A 231 11.69 6.44 21.80
CA GLU A 231 11.00 7.57 22.40
C GLU A 231 9.52 7.70 21.93
N GLY A 232 9.09 6.91 20.96
CA GLY A 232 7.74 6.97 20.39
C GLY A 232 7.44 8.27 19.67
N ARG A 233 8.45 8.94 19.11
CA ARG A 233 8.36 10.22 18.40
C ARG A 233 8.54 10.05 16.90
N ASN A 234 8.07 11.06 16.15
CA ASN A 234 8.23 11.15 14.72
C ASN A 234 9.07 12.38 14.32
N TYR A 235 9.58 12.37 13.10
CA TYR A 235 10.36 13.45 12.53
C TYR A 235 10.07 13.64 11.04
N VAL A 236 10.47 14.79 10.48
CA VAL A 236 10.56 15.02 9.04
C VAL A 236 11.97 14.69 8.61
N LEU A 237 12.13 13.82 7.60
CA LEU A 237 13.41 13.43 7.04
C LEU A 237 13.66 14.16 5.73
N VAL A 238 14.78 14.85 5.60
CA VAL A 238 15.15 15.55 4.37
C VAL A 238 16.57 15.18 3.93
N GLY A 239 16.75 14.88 2.66
CA GLY A 239 18.09 14.64 2.13
C GLY A 239 18.17 14.68 0.62
N PRO A 240 19.40 14.85 0.09
CA PRO A 240 19.65 14.91 -1.33
C PRO A 240 19.52 13.52 -1.97
N GLY A 241 18.95 13.48 -3.16
CA GLY A 241 18.77 12.27 -3.91
C GLY A 241 17.64 11.39 -3.41
N ARG A 242 17.65 10.14 -3.83
CA ARG A 242 16.62 9.16 -3.52
C ARG A 242 16.86 8.49 -2.18
N TRP A 243 15.80 8.28 -1.43
CA TRP A 243 15.84 7.41 -0.26
C TRP A 243 15.55 5.94 -0.67
N GLY A 244 16.33 5.01 -0.12
CA GLY A 244 16.16 3.58 -0.41
C GLY A 244 16.71 3.14 -1.77
N SER A 245 17.60 3.93 -2.36
CA SER A 245 18.28 3.55 -3.59
C SER A 245 19.22 2.38 -3.37
N SER A 246 19.15 1.38 -4.25
CA SER A 246 20.15 0.29 -4.29
C SER A 246 21.50 0.75 -4.85
N ASP A 247 21.51 1.86 -5.60
CA ASP A 247 22.71 2.52 -6.09
C ASP A 247 23.04 3.73 -5.21
N PRO A 248 24.15 3.70 -4.43
CA PRO A 248 24.54 4.79 -3.56
C PRO A 248 24.82 6.11 -4.29
N TRP A 249 25.10 6.08 -5.59
CA TRP A 249 25.30 7.28 -6.39
C TRP A 249 24.00 8.02 -6.71
N LEU A 250 22.87 7.32 -6.63
CA LEU A 250 21.54 7.89 -6.90
C LEU A 250 20.80 8.32 -5.63
N GLY A 251 21.30 7.96 -4.46
CA GLY A 251 20.67 8.33 -3.20
C GLY A 251 21.14 7.52 -2.00
N VAL A 252 20.51 7.73 -0.87
CA VAL A 252 20.89 7.12 0.42
C VAL A 252 20.31 5.69 0.51
N PRO A 253 21.14 4.65 0.69
CA PRO A 253 20.73 3.24 0.63
C PRO A 253 20.09 2.74 1.96
N VAL A 254 19.06 3.44 2.43
CA VAL A 254 18.28 3.02 3.60
C VAL A 254 17.23 1.97 3.23
N LYS A 255 16.84 1.15 4.22
CA LYS A 255 15.65 0.30 4.17
C LYS A 255 14.57 0.90 5.05
N TRP A 256 13.32 0.47 4.87
CA TRP A 256 12.20 0.98 5.67
C TRP A 256 12.48 1.00 7.20
N PRO A 257 13.00 -0.05 7.83
CA PRO A 257 13.28 -0.01 9.26
C PRO A 257 14.25 1.10 9.70
N ASN A 258 15.13 1.56 8.79
CA ASN A 258 16.12 2.60 9.10
C ASN A 258 15.51 4.01 9.18
N ILE A 259 14.28 4.21 8.68
CA ILE A 259 13.62 5.52 8.58
C ILE A 259 12.13 5.45 8.99
N SER A 260 11.71 4.38 9.64
CA SER A 260 10.30 4.08 9.93
C SER A 260 9.62 5.04 10.93
N ALA A 261 10.38 5.82 11.69
CA ALA A 261 9.84 6.89 12.52
C ALA A 261 9.60 8.21 11.75
N ALA A 262 10.04 8.32 10.50
CA ALA A 262 9.76 9.50 9.68
C ALA A 262 8.27 9.62 9.38
N ARG A 263 7.71 10.83 9.56
CA ARG A 263 6.31 11.16 9.21
C ARG A 263 6.21 11.74 7.80
N VAL A 264 7.26 12.42 7.36
CA VAL A 264 7.45 12.87 5.99
C VAL A 264 8.87 12.56 5.57
N ILE A 265 9.03 12.06 4.36
CA ILE A 265 10.32 11.81 3.73
C ILE A 265 10.41 12.73 2.52
N VAL A 266 11.48 13.50 2.46
CA VAL A 266 11.70 14.52 1.42
C VAL A 266 12.98 14.18 0.64
N GLU A 267 12.82 14.02 -0.68
CA GLU A 267 13.92 14.00 -1.63
C GLU A 267 14.20 15.43 -2.10
N SER A 268 15.33 16.00 -1.73
CA SER A 268 15.73 17.33 -2.15
C SER A 268 16.77 17.26 -3.26
N GLY A 269 16.57 18.07 -4.31
CA GLY A 269 17.59 18.28 -5.33
C GLY A 269 18.67 19.24 -4.86
N LEU A 270 19.86 19.12 -5.45
CA LEU A 270 20.94 20.08 -5.33
C LEU A 270 21.22 20.71 -6.69
N THR A 271 21.89 21.85 -6.72
CA THR A 271 22.20 22.58 -7.96
C THR A 271 22.84 21.69 -9.06
N ASN A 272 23.66 20.73 -8.64
CA ASN A 272 24.33 19.78 -9.52
C ASN A 272 23.69 18.38 -9.52
N TYR A 273 22.56 18.18 -8.84
CA TYR A 273 21.95 16.89 -8.63
C TYR A 273 20.43 17.00 -8.56
N ARG A 274 19.79 16.96 -9.73
CA ARG A 274 18.33 16.97 -9.82
C ARG A 274 17.76 15.64 -9.37
N VAL A 275 16.69 15.69 -8.57
CA VAL A 275 15.91 14.51 -8.20
C VAL A 275 14.67 14.43 -9.07
N ASP A 276 14.56 13.34 -9.82
CA ASP A 276 13.30 12.98 -10.46
C ASP A 276 12.43 12.20 -9.45
N PRO A 277 11.12 12.48 -9.40
CA PRO A 277 10.23 11.80 -8.45
C PRO A 277 10.38 10.28 -8.51
N SER A 278 10.62 9.64 -7.38
CA SER A 278 10.76 8.18 -7.28
C SER A 278 9.41 7.49 -7.39
N GLN A 279 8.65 7.76 -8.44
CA GLN A 279 7.33 7.17 -8.68
C GLN A 279 7.48 5.70 -9.09
N GLY A 280 6.83 4.80 -8.35
CA GLY A 280 6.58 3.43 -8.79
C GLY A 280 7.47 2.34 -8.21
N THR A 281 8.35 2.60 -7.25
CA THR A 281 9.05 1.54 -6.54
C THR A 281 8.16 0.98 -5.41
N HIS A 282 8.21 -0.34 -5.16
CA HIS A 282 7.48 -0.97 -4.06
C HIS A 282 7.80 -0.34 -2.68
N PHE A 283 8.97 0.25 -2.53
CA PHE A 283 9.36 0.98 -1.33
C PHE A 283 8.40 2.15 -1.06
N PHE A 284 8.05 2.94 -2.08
CA PHE A 284 7.22 4.12 -1.94
C PHE A 284 5.72 3.81 -1.88
N GLN A 285 5.25 2.77 -2.57
CA GLN A 285 3.86 2.32 -2.47
C GLN A 285 3.49 1.90 -1.05
N ASN A 286 4.46 1.34 -0.30
CA ASN A 286 4.25 0.97 1.09
C ASN A 286 4.26 2.18 2.04
N LEU A 287 5.02 3.25 1.76
CA LEU A 287 5.11 4.43 2.63
C LEU A 287 3.76 5.12 2.82
N THR A 288 3.00 5.30 1.75
CA THR A 288 1.67 5.91 1.81
C THR A 288 0.69 5.10 2.66
N SER A 289 0.83 3.77 2.64
CA SER A 289 0.04 2.85 3.47
C SER A 289 0.37 2.99 4.96
N PHE A 290 1.58 3.43 5.31
CA PHE A 290 1.98 3.73 6.70
C PHE A 290 1.59 5.16 7.12
N GLY A 291 0.91 5.92 6.26
CA GLY A 291 0.53 7.31 6.52
C GLY A 291 1.73 8.25 6.54
N VAL A 292 2.81 7.89 5.83
CA VAL A 292 4.00 8.70 5.66
C VAL A 292 3.84 9.54 4.39
N GLY A 293 4.03 10.86 4.52
CA GLY A 293 4.09 11.75 3.37
C GLY A 293 5.43 11.59 2.65
N TYR A 294 5.39 11.67 1.33
CA TYR A 294 6.59 11.58 0.51
C TYR A 294 6.63 12.75 -0.48
N PHE A 295 7.68 13.55 -0.41
CA PHE A 295 7.83 14.79 -1.15
C PHE A 295 9.09 14.77 -2.02
N THR A 296 8.98 15.32 -3.23
CA THR A 296 10.14 15.64 -4.06
C THR A 296 10.21 17.15 -4.24
N VAL A 297 11.37 17.76 -3.99
CA VAL A 297 11.59 19.19 -4.05
C VAL A 297 12.88 19.51 -4.79
N ASN A 298 12.83 20.40 -5.80
CA ASN A 298 14.00 20.94 -6.49
C ASN A 298 13.95 22.49 -6.40
N ASP A 299 14.11 23.02 -5.20
CA ASP A 299 13.98 24.44 -4.88
C ASP A 299 14.82 25.35 -5.79
N PHE A 300 16.04 24.94 -6.13
CA PHE A 300 16.94 25.67 -7.05
C PHE A 300 16.41 25.78 -8.49
N LEU A 301 15.38 25.03 -8.86
CA LEU A 301 14.66 25.13 -10.15
C LEU A 301 13.32 25.85 -10.02
N GLY A 302 12.94 26.30 -8.81
CA GLY A 302 11.61 26.82 -8.53
C GLY A 302 10.54 25.74 -8.48
N ASP A 303 10.92 24.45 -8.31
CA ASP A 303 10.00 23.33 -8.15
C ASP A 303 9.90 22.99 -6.67
N GLY A 304 9.01 23.72 -5.99
CA GLY A 304 8.78 23.65 -4.56
C GLY A 304 9.62 24.62 -3.73
N VAL A 305 9.60 24.43 -2.40
CA VAL A 305 10.33 25.23 -1.42
C VAL A 305 11.04 24.30 -0.44
N TYR A 306 12.31 24.59 -0.15
CA TYR A 306 13.06 23.99 0.94
C TYR A 306 13.86 25.05 1.70
N ASN A 307 13.32 25.53 2.82
CA ASN A 307 13.94 26.58 3.62
C ASN A 307 15.08 26.05 4.51
N GLN A 308 16.15 25.56 3.88
CA GLN A 308 17.33 25.03 4.57
C GLN A 308 18.04 26.12 5.40
N ALA A 309 18.00 27.37 4.95
CA ALA A 309 18.61 28.47 5.69
C ALA A 309 17.97 28.66 7.07
N PHE A 310 16.64 28.53 7.15
CA PHE A 310 15.94 28.53 8.43
C PHE A 310 16.36 27.37 9.32
N LEU A 311 16.47 26.17 8.81
CA LEU A 311 16.91 24.99 9.56
C LEU A 311 18.35 25.16 10.07
N ASN A 312 19.25 25.69 9.24
CA ASN A 312 20.64 25.95 9.62
C ASN A 312 20.79 27.01 10.71
N SER A 313 19.84 27.96 10.80
CA SER A 313 19.81 28.99 11.84
C SER A 313 19.34 28.47 13.21
N GLN A 314 18.72 27.29 13.26
CA GLN A 314 18.20 26.72 14.51
C GLN A 314 19.31 25.98 15.28
N PRO A 315 19.24 25.93 16.62
CA PRO A 315 20.17 25.12 17.41
C PRO A 315 19.97 23.62 17.11
N ALA A 316 21.05 22.91 16.86
CA ALA A 316 21.01 21.47 16.68
C ALA A 316 20.84 20.75 18.03
N VAL A 317 19.98 19.76 18.09
CA VAL A 317 19.91 18.78 19.19
C VAL A 317 21.05 17.77 19.07
N GLU A 318 21.31 17.37 17.85
CA GLU A 318 22.43 16.49 17.49
C GLU A 318 22.96 16.88 16.11
N GLU A 319 24.27 16.86 15.98
CA GLU A 319 24.95 17.04 14.72
C GLU A 319 26.05 16.00 14.55
N THR A 320 26.03 15.30 13.43
CA THR A 320 27.02 14.29 13.06
C THR A 320 27.92 14.80 11.93
N ALA A 321 28.74 13.94 11.36
CA ALA A 321 29.53 14.32 10.19
C ALA A 321 28.66 14.78 9.02
N HIS A 322 27.54 14.11 8.77
CA HIS A 322 26.71 14.35 7.58
C HIS A 322 25.26 14.75 7.86
N VAL A 323 24.76 14.52 9.08
CA VAL A 323 23.35 14.69 9.42
C VAL A 323 23.20 15.70 10.56
N ARG A 324 22.12 16.49 10.50
CA ARG A 324 21.75 17.43 11.54
C ARG A 324 20.31 17.21 11.97
N HIS A 325 20.08 17.19 13.27
CA HIS A 325 18.78 17.09 13.91
C HIS A 325 18.46 18.39 14.65
N VAL A 326 17.32 18.98 14.27
CA VAL A 326 16.76 20.18 14.90
C VAL A 326 15.43 19.83 15.54
N ARG A 327 15.18 20.34 16.75
CA ARG A 327 13.90 20.23 17.45
C ARG A 327 13.33 21.61 17.75
N PHE A 328 12.08 21.80 17.40
CA PHE A 328 11.35 23.03 17.64
C PHE A 328 10.60 23.02 18.97
N SER A 329 10.28 24.20 19.50
CA SER A 329 9.42 24.37 20.69
C SER A 329 7.95 24.16 20.39
N SER A 330 7.55 24.35 19.13
CA SER A 330 6.19 24.14 18.63
C SER A 330 6.23 23.11 17.47
N PRO A 331 5.16 22.33 17.28
CA PRO A 331 5.13 21.38 16.18
C PRO A 331 5.10 22.10 14.83
N VAL A 332 5.61 21.41 13.81
CA VAL A 332 5.35 21.76 12.41
C VAL A 332 3.99 21.20 12.01
N VAL A 333 3.24 21.94 11.21
CA VAL A 333 2.01 21.45 10.59
C VAL A 333 2.33 20.87 9.25
N ILE A 334 2.00 19.59 9.06
CA ILE A 334 2.20 18.86 7.81
C ILE A 334 0.84 18.66 7.17
N LYS A 335 0.67 19.09 5.92
CA LYS A 335 -0.54 18.90 5.13
C LYS A 335 -0.18 18.24 3.80
N VAL A 336 -0.88 17.16 3.43
CA VAL A 336 -0.63 16.42 2.18
C VAL A 336 -1.94 16.14 1.48
N ASP A 337 -2.01 16.55 0.22
CA ASP A 337 -3.07 16.18 -0.73
C ASP A 337 -2.45 15.45 -1.92
N GLY A 338 -2.33 14.13 -1.79
CA GLY A 338 -1.74 13.29 -2.82
C GLY A 338 -2.59 13.20 -4.11
N MET A 339 -3.87 13.55 -4.07
CA MET A 339 -4.70 13.63 -5.28
C MET A 339 -4.32 14.83 -6.15
N LYS A 340 -4.04 15.97 -5.50
CA LYS A 340 -3.53 17.18 -6.16
C LYS A 340 -2.00 17.17 -6.31
N LYS A 341 -1.31 16.18 -5.73
CA LYS A 341 0.16 16.09 -5.63
C LYS A 341 0.81 17.23 -4.84
N GLU A 342 0.04 17.89 -3.98
CA GLU A 342 0.50 18.99 -3.17
C GLU A 342 0.86 18.53 -1.75
N GLY A 343 1.96 19.06 -1.22
CA GLY A 343 2.38 18.77 0.15
C GLY A 343 3.11 19.97 0.76
N VAL A 344 2.79 20.29 2.01
CA VAL A 344 3.39 21.40 2.73
C VAL A 344 3.77 20.98 4.15
N VAL A 345 4.99 21.32 4.56
CA VAL A 345 5.43 21.37 5.95
C VAL A 345 5.55 22.85 6.31
N MET A 346 4.71 23.32 7.21
CA MET A 346 4.71 24.71 7.63
C MET A 346 5.83 24.99 8.64
N LEU A 347 6.22 26.24 8.77
CA LEU A 347 7.13 26.68 9.83
C LEU A 347 6.54 26.40 11.21
N PRO A 348 7.35 26.14 12.24
CA PRO A 348 6.86 25.83 13.58
C PRO A 348 6.06 26.98 14.17
N GLY A 349 4.91 26.68 14.80
CA GLY A 349 4.03 27.65 15.44
C GLY A 349 3.21 28.52 14.47
N VAL A 350 3.17 28.18 13.20
CA VAL A 350 2.30 28.80 12.20
C VAL A 350 1.07 27.89 12.01
N GLU A 351 -0.12 28.48 12.11
CA GLU A 351 -1.42 27.83 11.87
C GLU A 351 -1.91 28.06 10.44
#